data_f815ef519af8abad2ff07d8b9e515fbb
#
_entry.id   f815ef519af8abad2ff07d8b9e515fbb
#
_cell.length_a   1.000
_cell.length_b   1.000
_cell.length_c   1.000
_cell.angle_alpha   90.00
_cell.angle_beta   90.00
_cell.angle_gamma   90.00
#
_symmetry.space_group_name_H-M   'P 1'
#
loop_
_entity.id
_entity.type
_entity.pdbx_description
1 polymer ?
#
loop_
_entity_poly.entity_id
_entity_poly.type
_entity_poly.pdbx_seq_one_letter_code
_entity_poly.pdbx_strand_id
1 'polypeptide(L)' 'SQGLIRSMRRSEGSLSLGFATQEGTTYVVESTQDLATGQWEAITTVEGSGRHEVIEMPTTEQAQTYLRVREVSGVID' A
#
# COMPACT_ATOMS: atom_id res chain seq x y z
N SER A 1 -8.29 11.95 5.39
CA SER A 1 -8.27 10.76 6.13
C SER A 1 -6.87 10.35 6.48
N GLN A 2 -6.75 9.36 7.29
CA GLN A 2 -5.50 8.96 7.79
C GLN A 2 -4.87 7.97 6.93
N GLY A 3 -3.63 8.01 6.81
CA GLY A 3 -2.89 6.97 6.11
C GLY A 3 -2.88 5.71 6.94
N LEU A 4 -2.89 4.60 6.30
CA LEU A 4 -2.82 3.32 6.98
C LEU A 4 -1.40 2.83 7.15
N ILE A 5 -0.47 3.40 6.41
CA ILE A 5 0.91 2.94 6.46
C ILE A 5 1.52 3.30 7.80
N ARG A 6 2.06 2.30 8.49
CA ARG A 6 2.67 2.49 9.78
C ARG A 6 4.18 2.54 9.69
N SER A 7 4.75 1.90 8.72
CA SER A 7 6.19 1.91 8.58
C SER A 7 6.54 1.79 7.12
N MET A 8 7.66 2.36 6.76
CA MET A 8 8.15 2.29 5.41
C MET A 8 9.65 2.26 5.49
N ARG A 9 10.26 1.27 4.91
CA ARG A 9 11.70 1.14 4.96
C ARG A 9 12.22 0.91 3.55
N ARG A 10 13.19 1.69 3.18
CA ARG A 10 13.77 1.55 1.86
C ARG A 10 15.13 0.92 1.98
N SER A 11 15.37 -0.11 1.22
CA SER A 11 16.72 -0.66 1.13
C SER A 11 17.05 -0.76 -0.32
N GLU A 12 18.26 -1.21 -0.58
CA GLU A 12 18.75 -1.22 -1.92
C GLU A 12 17.87 -2.07 -2.79
N GLY A 13 17.23 -1.46 -3.75
CA GLY A 13 16.43 -2.20 -4.70
C GLY A 13 15.05 -2.61 -4.22
N SER A 14 14.69 -2.29 -2.99
CA SER A 14 13.37 -2.69 -2.53
C SER A 14 12.82 -1.72 -1.50
N LEU A 15 11.53 -1.81 -1.30
CA LEU A 15 10.82 -0.98 -0.35
C LEU A 15 9.90 -1.88 0.45
N SER A 16 9.99 -1.78 1.76
CA SER A 16 9.11 -2.52 2.65
C SER A 16 8.06 -1.58 3.21
N LEU A 17 6.84 -2.04 3.23
CA LEU A 17 5.72 -1.24 3.66
C LEU A 17 4.95 -2.03 4.69
N GLY A 18 4.74 -1.46 5.87
CA GLY A 18 4.02 -2.16 6.92
C GLY A 18 2.79 -1.40 7.35
N PHE A 19 1.73 -2.13 7.62
CA PHE A 19 0.50 -1.54 8.10
C PHE A 19 -0.31 -2.57 8.87
N ALA A 20 -1.15 -2.06 9.75
CA ALA A 20 -1.99 -2.94 10.53
C ALA A 20 -3.23 -3.30 9.73
N THR A 21 -3.67 -4.53 9.83
CA THR A 21 -4.81 -4.98 9.07
C THR A 21 -5.89 -5.51 10.00
N GLN A 22 -7.09 -5.59 9.46
CA GLN A 22 -8.22 -6.18 10.16
C GLN A 22 -8.67 -7.40 9.39
N GLU A 23 -8.95 -8.44 10.14
CA GLU A 23 -9.43 -9.67 9.53
C GLU A 23 -10.72 -9.39 8.79
N GLY A 24 -10.85 -9.91 7.60
CA GLY A 24 -12.05 -9.71 6.80
C GLY A 24 -12.03 -8.48 5.92
N THR A 25 -10.99 -7.70 6.00
CA THR A 25 -10.87 -6.51 5.17
C THR A 25 -9.78 -6.71 4.14
N THR A 26 -10.02 -6.27 2.94
CA THR A 26 -9.03 -6.34 1.89
C THR A 26 -8.43 -4.95 1.69
N TYR A 27 -7.14 -4.91 1.48
CA TYR A 27 -6.42 -3.66 1.31
C TYR A 27 -5.77 -3.65 -0.06
N VAL A 28 -5.74 -2.48 -0.68
CA VAL A 28 -5.10 -2.30 -1.96
C VAL A 28 -3.95 -1.34 -1.78
N VAL A 29 -2.78 -1.74 -2.23
CA VAL A 29 -1.62 -0.87 -2.22
C VAL A 29 -1.53 -0.22 -3.59
N GLU A 30 -1.49 1.09 -3.60
CA GLU A 30 -1.50 1.84 -4.85
C GLU A 30 -0.34 2.80 -4.90
N SER A 31 0.07 3.12 -6.10
CA SER A 31 1.15 4.08 -6.29
C SER A 31 0.78 5.08 -7.34
N THR A 32 1.42 6.23 -7.26
CA THR A 32 1.31 7.24 -8.30
C THR A 32 2.63 7.96 -8.39
N GLN A 33 2.93 8.46 -9.55
CA GLN A 33 4.12 9.27 -9.72
C GLN A 33 3.79 10.75 -9.73
N ASP A 34 2.51 11.07 -9.75
CA ASP A 34 2.12 12.47 -9.84
C ASP A 34 0.84 12.66 -9.05
N LEU A 35 0.98 13.31 -7.91
CA LEU A 35 -0.18 13.54 -7.06
C LEU A 35 -1.19 14.48 -7.69
N ALA A 36 -0.73 15.31 -8.59
CA ALA A 36 -1.62 16.29 -9.18
C ALA A 36 -2.63 15.67 -10.12
N THR A 37 -2.26 14.59 -10.78
CA THR A 37 -3.20 13.94 -11.69
C THR A 37 -4.17 13.05 -10.97
N GLY A 38 -3.81 12.62 -9.79
CA GLY A 38 -4.67 11.73 -9.04
C GLY A 38 -4.81 10.34 -9.64
N GLN A 39 -3.91 9.96 -10.52
CA GLN A 39 -3.99 8.66 -11.14
C GLN A 39 -3.18 7.66 -10.37
N TRP A 40 -3.85 6.79 -9.68
CA TRP A 40 -3.22 5.77 -8.85
C TRP A 40 -3.33 4.43 -9.53
N GLU A 41 -2.26 3.65 -9.39
CA GLU A 41 -2.21 2.32 -9.96
C GLU A 41 -2.14 1.31 -8.86
N ALA A 42 -2.97 0.29 -8.93
CA ALA A 42 -2.94 -0.77 -7.93
C ALA A 42 -1.71 -1.63 -8.16
N ILE A 43 -0.93 -1.82 -7.11
CA ILE A 43 0.25 -2.67 -7.18
C ILE A 43 -0.10 -4.07 -6.73
N THR A 44 -0.78 -4.20 -5.62
CA THR A 44 -1.09 -5.50 -5.07
C THR A 44 -2.23 -5.36 -4.09
N THR A 45 -2.81 -6.48 -3.72
CA THR A 45 -3.82 -6.50 -2.68
C THR A 45 -3.34 -7.35 -1.53
N VAL A 46 -3.81 -7.02 -0.35
CA VAL A 46 -3.45 -7.74 0.85
C VAL A 46 -4.72 -8.06 1.60
N GLU A 47 -4.87 -9.32 1.99
CA GLU A 47 -6.02 -9.69 2.78
C GLU A 47 -5.70 -9.51 4.22
N GLY A 48 -6.60 -8.87 4.95
CA GLY A 48 -6.37 -8.61 6.34
C GLY A 48 -6.31 -9.88 7.15
N SER A 49 -5.38 -9.92 8.07
CA SER A 49 -5.21 -11.07 8.94
C SER A 49 -5.47 -10.73 10.39
N GLY A 50 -5.74 -9.48 10.69
CA GLY A 50 -5.83 -9.04 12.06
C GLY A 50 -4.48 -8.70 12.64
N ARG A 51 -3.44 -8.74 11.84
CA ARG A 51 -2.09 -8.48 12.30
C ARG A 51 -1.45 -7.42 11.45
N HIS A 52 -0.27 -7.04 11.88
CA HIS A 52 0.55 -6.12 11.10
C HIS A 52 1.15 -6.90 9.92
N GLU A 53 0.92 -6.41 8.73
CA GLU A 53 1.43 -7.06 7.53
C GLU A 53 2.52 -6.20 6.91
N VAL A 54 3.52 -6.86 6.38
CA VAL A 54 4.61 -6.16 5.72
C VAL A 54 4.72 -6.69 4.30
N ILE A 55 4.77 -5.78 3.34
CA ILE A 55 4.97 -6.17 1.96
C ILE A 55 6.23 -5.56 1.45
N GLU A 56 6.90 -6.28 0.58
CA GLU A 56 8.09 -5.78 -0.07
C GLU A 56 7.83 -5.65 -1.55
N MET A 57 8.32 -4.59 -2.11
CA MET A 57 8.16 -4.38 -3.53
C MET A 57 9.44 -3.80 -4.10
N PRO A 58 9.74 -4.10 -5.36
CA PRO A 58 10.95 -3.54 -5.95
C PRO A 58 10.79 -2.05 -6.15
N THR A 59 11.88 -1.33 -6.01
CA THR A 59 11.88 0.07 -6.30
C THR A 59 12.51 0.28 -7.64
N THR A 60 12.05 1.32 -8.33
CA THR A 60 12.68 1.70 -9.57
C THR A 60 13.46 2.95 -9.31
N GLU A 61 14.20 3.36 -10.29
CA GLU A 61 14.96 4.58 -10.15
C GLU A 61 14.19 5.78 -10.55
N GLN A 62 12.89 5.68 -10.54
CA GLN A 62 12.06 6.80 -10.87
C GLN A 62 12.26 7.89 -9.87
N ALA A 63 12.03 9.10 -10.30
CA ALA A 63 12.29 10.23 -9.48
C ALA A 63 11.46 10.23 -8.23
N GLN A 64 10.21 9.95 -8.35
CA GLN A 64 9.32 9.98 -7.20
C GLN A 64 8.21 9.00 -7.36
N THR A 65 7.84 8.38 -6.27
CA THR A 65 6.71 7.48 -6.26
C THR A 65 6.02 7.66 -4.92
N TYR A 66 4.73 7.84 -4.96
CA TYR A 66 3.94 7.98 -3.75
C TYR A 66 3.11 6.72 -3.59
N LEU A 67 2.96 6.30 -2.34
CA LEU A 67 2.24 5.06 -2.05
C LEU A 67 1.11 5.33 -1.10
N ARG A 68 0.07 4.54 -1.22
CA ARG A 68 -1.00 4.57 -0.25
C ARG A 68 -1.63 3.20 -0.14
N VAL A 69 -2.25 2.94 1.00
CA VAL A 69 -2.98 1.72 1.23
C VAL A 69 -4.43 2.12 1.43
N ARG A 70 -5.32 1.47 0.75
CA ARG A 70 -6.73 1.78 0.80
C ARG A 70 -7.50 0.54 1.21
N GLU A 71 -8.45 0.70 2.10
CA GLU A 71 -9.33 -0.40 2.46
C GLU A 71 -10.38 -0.55 1.40
N VAL A 72 -10.62 -1.80 1.03
CA VAL A 72 -11.69 -2.08 0.10
C VAL A 72 -12.76 -2.78 0.90
N SER A 73 -13.93 -2.21 0.89
CA SER A 73 -15.01 -2.80 1.63
C SER A 73 -15.33 -4.13 1.03
N GLY A 74 -15.32 -5.12 1.83
CA GLY A 74 -15.59 -6.44 1.36
C GLY A 74 -17.04 -6.76 1.28
N VAL A 75 -17.83 -5.81 1.36
CA VAL A 75 -19.17 -6.08 1.40
C VAL A 75 -19.72 -6.58 0.22
N ILE A 76 -20.38 -7.51 0.26
CA ILE A 76 -20.90 -7.97 -0.77
C ILE A 76 -22.18 -8.06 -0.71
N ASP A 77 -22.69 -7.94 -0.96
CA ASP A 77 -23.83 -8.04 -0.88
C ASP A 77 -24.36 -8.77 -1.03
#